data_26b620c3d3e99806f4d3a2778b0564e5
#
_entry.id   26b620c3d3e99806f4d3a2778b0564e5
#
_cell.length_a   1.000
_cell.length_b   1.000
_cell.length_c   1.000
_cell.angle_alpha   90.00
_cell.angle_beta   90.00
_cell.angle_gamma   90.00
#
_symmetry.space_group_name_H-M   'P 1'
#
loop_
_entity.id
_entity.type
_entity.pdbx_description
1 polymer ?
#
loop_
_entity_poly.entity_id
_entity_poly.type
_entity_poly.pdbx_seq_one_letter_code
_entity_poly.pdbx_strand_id
1 'polypeptide(L)'
;MKRESAKSVQILKTLKEEILTGRYVKVQTFPSEVALSRRFGVSRSMMTFVVSELEKQGLVTRSQGRPTFVTKQGARRKIGLILPGVAVSDFFRPMVTELFRLVRENGYELDFSEVWSSSHDERVAQVRELAASLIGKKVAGVIYEPLAGEGNVEINDEILSMFDRSGIPVVLIDSDILPFPDLGRYDFIGVDDLSAGACIARHLVSAGAKKIHFLQPLETTLIYQKRIVGARTYLREFSRNCKTETLTAAPADFAALTRHLKRFGRPDAFVCPNDAIAAVFLKTLGKARLKVPQDVLVTGFADLLVASLTTPTLTTVRQPIKDVGRVAFLRLLDRIADPALPVCSIALHAKLVVRESTVRTRVGRNG
;
A
#
# COMPACT_ATOMS: atom_id res chain seq x y z
N MET A 1 14.04 -46.16 17.40
CA MET A 1 13.52 -44.81 17.28
C MET A 1 14.25 -43.93 18.31
N LYS A 2 15.19 -43.05 17.89
CA LYS A 2 15.81 -42.08 18.81
C LYS A 2 14.77 -40.98 19.09
N ARG A 3 14.44 -40.77 20.36
CA ARG A 3 13.51 -39.72 20.85
C ARG A 3 14.00 -38.34 20.35
N GLU A 4 13.13 -37.61 19.70
CA GLU A 4 13.29 -36.18 19.48
C GLU A 4 13.52 -35.50 20.83
N SER A 5 14.68 -34.87 21.00
CA SER A 5 14.88 -34.04 22.20
C SER A 5 14.32 -32.63 21.92
N ALA A 6 13.79 -31.97 22.95
CA ALA A 6 13.30 -30.59 22.82
C ALA A 6 14.36 -29.68 22.17
N LYS A 7 15.63 -29.94 22.41
CA LYS A 7 16.77 -29.20 21.83
C LYS A 7 16.95 -29.45 20.34
N SER A 8 16.70 -30.69 19.84
CA SER A 8 16.79 -30.98 18.39
C SER A 8 15.66 -30.32 17.62
N VAL A 9 14.44 -30.28 18.19
CA VAL A 9 13.28 -29.59 17.60
C VAL A 9 13.53 -28.10 17.48
N GLN A 10 14.08 -27.48 18.53
CA GLN A 10 14.38 -26.04 18.51
C GLN A 10 15.48 -25.70 17.47
N ILE A 11 16.55 -26.51 17.39
CA ILE A 11 17.59 -26.31 16.37
C ILE A 11 17.05 -26.50 14.97
N LEU A 12 16.21 -27.52 14.76
CA LEU A 12 15.54 -27.76 13.47
C LEU A 12 14.71 -26.54 13.07
N LYS A 13 13.92 -25.99 13.99
CA LYS A 13 13.13 -24.78 13.77
C LYS A 13 14.02 -23.60 13.38
N THR A 14 15.07 -23.32 14.14
CA THR A 14 16.01 -22.21 13.87
C THR A 14 16.69 -22.35 12.51
N LEU A 15 17.24 -23.53 12.17
CA LEU A 15 17.90 -23.75 10.88
C LEU A 15 16.92 -23.70 9.71
N LYS A 16 15.70 -24.19 9.90
CA LYS A 16 14.63 -24.06 8.92
C LYS A 16 14.30 -22.59 8.65
N GLU A 17 14.17 -21.78 9.70
CA GLU A 17 13.94 -20.33 9.59
C GLU A 17 15.11 -19.65 8.88
N GLU A 18 16.37 -19.97 9.22
CA GLU A 18 17.55 -19.41 8.56
C GLU A 18 17.66 -19.78 7.08
N ILE A 19 17.29 -21.01 6.71
CA ILE A 19 17.23 -21.45 5.30
C ILE A 19 16.14 -20.65 4.58
N LEU A 20 14.96 -20.57 5.18
CA LEU A 20 13.78 -19.97 4.59
C LEU A 20 13.86 -18.44 4.53
N THR A 21 14.60 -17.80 5.43
CA THR A 21 14.90 -16.36 5.38
C THR A 21 16.07 -16.01 4.45
N GLY A 22 16.62 -17.01 3.75
CA GLY A 22 17.65 -16.79 2.74
C GLY A 22 19.07 -16.56 3.28
N ARG A 23 19.34 -16.83 4.56
CA ARG A 23 20.67 -16.64 5.17
C ARG A 23 21.79 -17.36 4.41
N TYR A 24 21.46 -18.45 3.71
CA TYR A 24 22.42 -19.27 2.97
C TYR A 24 22.33 -19.09 1.45
N VAL A 25 21.47 -18.23 0.93
CA VAL A 25 21.25 -18.04 -0.52
C VAL A 25 22.48 -17.48 -1.22
N LYS A 26 23.22 -16.58 -0.58
CA LYS A 26 24.42 -15.96 -1.17
C LYS A 26 25.59 -16.94 -1.31
N VAL A 27 25.63 -18.00 -0.49
CA VAL A 27 26.75 -18.93 -0.44
C VAL A 27 26.43 -20.25 -1.15
N GLN A 28 25.15 -20.53 -1.44
CA GLN A 28 24.60 -21.78 -1.99
C GLN A 28 24.97 -23.06 -1.21
N THR A 29 25.96 -22.99 -0.32
CA THR A 29 26.40 -24.09 0.54
C THR A 29 25.83 -23.94 1.94
N PHE A 30 25.27 -25.04 2.44
CA PHE A 30 24.81 -25.11 3.82
C PHE A 30 26.02 -25.45 4.73
N PRO A 31 26.13 -24.87 5.93
CA PRO A 31 27.27 -25.16 6.81
C PRO A 31 27.38 -26.63 7.12
N SER A 32 28.62 -27.10 7.29
CA SER A 32 28.88 -28.51 7.63
C SER A 32 28.27 -28.89 8.99
N GLU A 33 27.90 -30.16 9.16
CA GLU A 33 27.38 -30.69 10.43
C GLU A 33 28.35 -30.42 11.60
N VAL A 34 29.66 -30.41 11.34
CA VAL A 34 30.70 -30.08 12.34
C VAL A 34 30.62 -28.61 12.74
N ALA A 35 30.48 -27.69 11.76
CA ALA A 35 30.35 -26.26 12.03
C ALA A 35 29.06 -25.96 12.81
N LEU A 36 27.95 -26.58 12.43
CA LEU A 36 26.66 -26.44 13.11
C LEU A 36 26.68 -27.06 14.52
N SER A 37 27.32 -28.22 14.71
CA SER A 37 27.51 -28.85 16.03
C SER A 37 28.22 -27.89 16.99
N ARG A 38 29.30 -27.26 16.53
CA ARG A 38 30.04 -26.25 17.32
C ARG A 38 29.19 -25.04 17.63
N ARG A 39 28.46 -24.51 16.63
CA ARG A 39 27.60 -23.33 16.78
C ARG A 39 26.50 -23.52 17.81
N PHE A 40 25.84 -24.69 17.82
CA PHE A 40 24.71 -24.98 18.69
C PHE A 40 25.10 -25.71 19.98
N GLY A 41 26.37 -26.04 20.17
CA GLY A 41 26.85 -26.77 21.37
C GLY A 41 26.18 -28.14 21.53
N VAL A 42 26.10 -28.94 20.45
CA VAL A 42 25.45 -30.26 20.43
C VAL A 42 26.36 -31.32 19.78
N SER A 43 26.03 -32.59 20.03
CA SER A 43 26.77 -33.69 19.42
C SER A 43 26.61 -33.74 17.90
N ARG A 44 27.59 -34.25 17.20
CA ARG A 44 27.54 -34.45 15.75
C ARG A 44 26.36 -35.34 15.35
N SER A 45 26.07 -36.38 16.13
CA SER A 45 24.95 -37.30 15.85
C SER A 45 23.59 -36.60 15.93
N MET A 46 23.42 -35.65 16.85
CA MET A 46 22.21 -34.84 16.93
C MET A 46 22.12 -33.91 15.71
N MET A 47 23.22 -33.29 15.29
CA MET A 47 23.23 -32.42 14.13
C MET A 47 22.97 -33.19 12.83
N THR A 48 23.54 -34.41 12.68
CA THR A 48 23.23 -35.31 11.57
C THR A 48 21.74 -35.63 11.49
N PHE A 49 21.09 -35.87 12.64
CA PHE A 49 19.64 -36.06 12.68
C PHE A 49 18.90 -34.81 12.21
N VAL A 50 19.24 -33.61 12.73
CA VAL A 50 18.60 -32.36 12.35
C VAL A 50 18.77 -32.09 10.85
N VAL A 51 19.96 -32.24 10.29
CA VAL A 51 20.21 -32.04 8.84
C VAL A 51 19.47 -33.08 8.00
N SER A 52 19.33 -34.33 8.50
CA SER A 52 18.54 -35.36 7.84
C SER A 52 17.04 -34.99 7.79
N GLU A 53 16.50 -34.37 8.85
CA GLU A 53 15.12 -33.90 8.85
C GLU A 53 14.94 -32.71 7.89
N LEU A 54 15.91 -31.79 7.79
CA LEU A 54 15.89 -30.71 6.78
C LEU A 54 15.91 -31.28 5.35
N GLU A 55 16.67 -32.37 5.13
CA GLU A 55 16.74 -33.04 3.83
C GLU A 55 15.44 -33.75 3.49
N LYS A 56 14.81 -34.46 4.43
CA LYS A 56 13.47 -35.07 4.27
C LYS A 56 12.40 -34.02 3.93
N GLN A 57 12.54 -32.81 4.48
CA GLN A 57 11.68 -31.67 4.18
C GLN A 57 12.03 -31.00 2.84
N GLY A 58 13.02 -31.50 2.11
CA GLY A 58 13.45 -30.95 0.83
C GLY A 58 14.18 -29.60 0.92
N LEU A 59 14.58 -29.17 2.11
CA LEU A 59 15.20 -27.86 2.33
C LEU A 59 16.70 -27.84 2.00
N VAL A 60 17.38 -28.99 2.18
CA VAL A 60 18.79 -29.19 1.80
C VAL A 60 18.94 -30.48 1.02
N THR A 61 20.01 -30.59 0.26
CA THR A 61 20.40 -31.82 -0.43
C THR A 61 21.83 -32.18 -0.05
N ARG A 62 22.08 -33.48 0.23
CA ARG A 62 23.37 -34.02 0.53
C ARG A 62 23.84 -34.95 -0.58
N SER A 63 25.11 -34.87 -0.93
CA SER A 63 25.75 -35.83 -1.81
C SER A 63 27.04 -36.32 -1.14
N GLN A 64 27.32 -37.63 -1.24
CA GLN A 64 28.48 -38.20 -0.61
C GLN A 64 29.75 -37.53 -1.15
N GLY A 65 30.61 -37.05 -0.24
CA GLY A 65 31.88 -36.37 -0.59
C GLY A 65 31.71 -34.92 -1.10
N ARG A 66 30.51 -34.35 -1.06
CA ARG A 66 30.26 -32.95 -1.49
C ARG A 66 29.67 -32.13 -0.34
N PRO A 67 29.78 -30.79 -0.38
CA PRO A 67 29.08 -29.91 0.57
C PRO A 67 27.58 -30.14 0.53
N THR A 68 26.89 -29.93 1.64
CA THR A 68 25.43 -29.85 1.68
C THR A 68 24.98 -28.54 1.03
N PHE A 69 24.01 -28.59 0.15
CA PHE A 69 23.46 -27.41 -0.55
C PHE A 69 22.04 -27.17 -0.10
N VAL A 70 21.65 -25.88 -0.03
CA VAL A 70 20.25 -25.50 0.11
C VAL A 70 19.55 -25.76 -1.22
N THR A 71 18.41 -26.44 -1.19
CA THR A 71 17.67 -26.77 -2.42
C THR A 71 16.97 -25.53 -3.00
N LYS A 72 16.68 -25.54 -4.30
CA LYS A 72 15.85 -24.51 -4.93
C LYS A 72 14.45 -24.41 -4.30
N GLN A 73 13.92 -25.50 -3.78
CA GLN A 73 12.62 -25.56 -3.10
C GLN A 73 12.69 -24.98 -1.68
N GLY A 74 13.83 -25.14 -0.96
CA GLY A 74 14.08 -24.48 0.32
C GLY A 74 14.47 -23.01 0.19
N ALA A 75 14.93 -22.60 -1.00
CA ALA A 75 15.48 -21.25 -1.22
C ALA A 75 14.46 -20.19 -1.63
N ARG A 76 13.21 -20.55 -1.96
CA ARG A 76 12.25 -19.57 -2.51
C ARG A 76 10.83 -19.80 -2.00
N ARG A 77 10.54 -19.22 -0.84
CA ARG A 77 9.15 -19.02 -0.42
C ARG A 77 8.51 -17.91 -1.26
N LYS A 78 7.24 -18.03 -1.53
CA LYS A 78 6.48 -17.01 -2.25
C LYS A 78 5.86 -16.00 -1.27
N ILE A 79 5.87 -14.75 -1.66
CA ILE A 79 5.09 -13.68 -1.07
C ILE A 79 3.95 -13.35 -2.04
N GLY A 80 2.72 -13.40 -1.56
CA GLY A 80 1.55 -12.98 -2.34
C GLY A 80 1.42 -11.47 -2.37
N LEU A 81 1.03 -10.91 -3.51
CA LEU A 81 0.64 -9.51 -3.64
C LEU A 81 -0.74 -9.44 -4.26
N ILE A 82 -1.68 -8.80 -3.57
CA ILE A 82 -3.05 -8.58 -4.05
C ILE A 82 -3.29 -7.08 -4.17
N LEU A 83 -3.55 -6.62 -5.40
CA LEU A 83 -3.89 -5.23 -5.74
C LEU A 83 -5.18 -5.21 -6.56
N PRO A 84 -6.36 -5.01 -5.94
CA PRO A 84 -7.66 -5.01 -6.63
C PRO A 84 -7.91 -3.75 -7.47
N GLY A 85 -7.14 -2.70 -7.24
CA GLY A 85 -7.28 -1.45 -7.98
C GLY A 85 -6.64 -1.54 -9.35
N VAL A 86 -7.45 -1.64 -10.37
CA VAL A 86 -7.12 -1.54 -11.81
C VAL A 86 -5.66 -1.76 -12.17
N ALA A 87 -5.42 -2.79 -12.96
CA ALA A 87 -4.18 -3.18 -13.64
C ALA A 87 -3.05 -2.17 -13.50
N VAL A 88 -2.04 -2.52 -12.76
CA VAL A 88 -0.84 -1.73 -12.40
C VAL A 88 -0.96 -0.28 -12.82
N SER A 89 -1.78 0.51 -12.11
CA SER A 89 -1.88 1.94 -12.34
C SER A 89 -0.49 2.53 -12.21
N ASP A 90 -0.16 3.58 -12.95
CA ASP A 90 1.11 4.30 -12.81
C ASP A 90 1.44 4.61 -11.34
N PHE A 91 0.43 4.63 -10.49
CA PHE A 91 0.54 4.82 -9.06
C PHE A 91 1.26 3.67 -8.34
N PHE A 92 0.87 2.40 -8.55
CA PHE A 92 1.46 1.25 -7.84
C PHE A 92 2.73 0.70 -8.50
N ARG A 93 2.99 1.04 -9.77
CA ARG A 93 4.17 0.54 -10.51
C ARG A 93 5.50 0.71 -9.76
N PRO A 94 5.82 1.87 -9.14
CA PRO A 94 7.07 2.02 -8.39
C PRO A 94 7.17 1.08 -7.18
N MET A 95 6.03 0.81 -6.50
CA MET A 95 5.94 -0.12 -5.38
C MET A 95 6.17 -1.56 -5.84
N VAL A 96 5.45 -1.98 -6.88
CA VAL A 96 5.57 -3.35 -7.43
C VAL A 96 7.01 -3.63 -7.89
N THR A 97 7.64 -2.66 -8.58
CA THR A 97 9.04 -2.77 -8.99
C THR A 97 9.98 -2.94 -7.79
N GLU A 98 9.78 -2.18 -6.72
CA GLU A 98 10.59 -2.28 -5.51
C GLU A 98 10.33 -3.61 -4.77
N LEU A 99 9.09 -4.08 -4.72
CA LEU A 99 8.75 -5.36 -4.12
C LEU A 99 9.42 -6.52 -4.87
N PHE A 100 9.40 -6.54 -6.20
CA PHE A 100 10.13 -7.56 -6.98
C PHE A 100 11.61 -7.61 -6.64
N ARG A 101 12.25 -6.45 -6.47
CA ARG A 101 13.65 -6.35 -6.09
C ARG A 101 13.89 -6.90 -4.68
N LEU A 102 13.12 -6.38 -3.69
CA LEU A 102 13.29 -6.73 -2.27
C LEU A 102 12.99 -8.20 -1.99
N VAL A 103 11.91 -8.73 -2.54
CA VAL A 103 11.50 -10.13 -2.40
C VAL A 103 12.62 -11.05 -2.88
N ARG A 104 13.18 -10.77 -4.07
CA ARG A 104 14.28 -11.54 -4.66
C ARG A 104 15.58 -11.45 -3.85
N GLU A 105 15.94 -10.26 -3.35
CA GLU A 105 17.14 -10.04 -2.54
C GLU A 105 17.07 -10.80 -1.20
N ASN A 106 15.86 -11.02 -0.67
CA ASN A 106 15.61 -11.74 0.57
C ASN A 106 15.29 -13.23 0.36
N GLY A 107 15.50 -13.78 -0.85
CA GLY A 107 15.35 -15.21 -1.13
C GLY A 107 13.91 -15.68 -1.33
N TYR A 108 12.98 -14.76 -1.56
CA TYR A 108 11.57 -15.04 -1.90
C TYR A 108 11.31 -14.86 -3.39
N GLU A 109 10.13 -15.29 -3.81
CA GLU A 109 9.53 -14.97 -5.12
C GLU A 109 8.23 -14.19 -4.88
N LEU A 110 7.96 -13.17 -5.69
CA LEU A 110 6.67 -12.46 -5.67
C LEU A 110 5.67 -13.24 -6.52
N ASP A 111 4.59 -13.69 -5.91
CA ASP A 111 3.43 -14.26 -6.60
C ASP A 111 2.40 -13.14 -6.75
N PHE A 112 2.41 -12.53 -7.91
CA PHE A 112 1.57 -11.40 -8.25
C PHE A 112 0.72 -11.74 -9.47
N SER A 113 -0.58 -11.53 -9.35
CA SER A 113 -1.52 -11.59 -10.45
C SER A 113 -2.36 -10.34 -10.46
N GLU A 114 -2.53 -9.76 -11.63
CA GLU A 114 -3.35 -8.57 -11.79
C GLU A 114 -4.84 -8.93 -11.74
N VAL A 115 -5.62 -8.05 -11.13
CA VAL A 115 -7.08 -8.13 -11.10
C VAL A 115 -7.62 -7.23 -12.24
N TRP A 116 -8.22 -7.83 -13.23
CA TRP A 116 -8.71 -7.15 -14.44
C TRP A 116 -10.22 -7.15 -14.49
N SER A 117 -10.87 -6.14 -13.96
CA SER A 117 -12.28 -5.91 -14.27
C SER A 117 -12.74 -4.51 -13.93
N SER A 118 -13.58 -3.93 -14.78
CA SER A 118 -14.34 -2.72 -14.48
C SER A 118 -15.58 -3.01 -13.62
N SER A 119 -16.07 -4.25 -13.58
CA SER A 119 -17.18 -4.69 -12.75
C SER A 119 -16.71 -4.91 -11.32
N HIS A 120 -17.49 -4.39 -10.35
CA HIS A 120 -17.23 -4.59 -8.93
C HIS A 120 -17.30 -6.08 -8.56
N ASP A 121 -18.36 -6.77 -8.95
CA ASP A 121 -18.59 -8.18 -8.60
C ASP A 121 -17.50 -9.10 -9.17
N GLU A 122 -17.06 -8.81 -10.40
CA GLU A 122 -15.96 -9.57 -11.00
C GLU A 122 -14.63 -9.32 -10.27
N ARG A 123 -14.34 -8.08 -9.85
CA ARG A 123 -13.15 -7.80 -9.03
C ARG A 123 -13.17 -8.57 -7.72
N VAL A 124 -14.32 -8.59 -7.04
CA VAL A 124 -14.51 -9.36 -5.81
C VAL A 124 -14.25 -10.84 -6.05
N ALA A 125 -14.83 -11.42 -7.12
CA ALA A 125 -14.61 -12.81 -7.47
C ALA A 125 -13.13 -13.11 -7.76
N GLN A 126 -12.45 -12.28 -8.56
CA GLN A 126 -11.04 -12.44 -8.88
C GLN A 126 -10.14 -12.35 -7.63
N VAL A 127 -10.43 -11.43 -6.69
CA VAL A 127 -9.68 -11.32 -5.43
C VAL A 127 -9.85 -12.57 -4.57
N ARG A 128 -11.08 -13.14 -4.49
CA ARG A 128 -11.33 -14.40 -3.78
C ARG A 128 -10.57 -15.57 -4.40
N GLU A 129 -10.59 -15.70 -5.73
CA GLU A 129 -9.85 -16.73 -6.46
C GLU A 129 -8.34 -16.59 -6.24
N LEU A 130 -7.81 -15.37 -6.29
CA LEU A 130 -6.41 -15.10 -6.04
C LEU A 130 -6.01 -15.46 -4.60
N ALA A 131 -6.82 -15.09 -3.62
CA ALA A 131 -6.60 -15.46 -2.22
C ALA A 131 -6.58 -16.99 -2.04
N ALA A 132 -7.55 -17.71 -2.61
CA ALA A 132 -7.60 -19.18 -2.58
C ALA A 132 -6.37 -19.81 -3.27
N SER A 133 -5.92 -19.25 -4.41
CA SER A 133 -4.72 -19.68 -5.11
C SER A 133 -3.46 -19.52 -4.28
N LEU A 134 -3.29 -18.35 -3.63
CA LEU A 134 -2.13 -18.06 -2.75
C LEU A 134 -2.10 -19.00 -1.54
N ILE A 135 -3.27 -19.29 -0.95
CA ILE A 135 -3.42 -20.26 0.14
C ILE A 135 -3.02 -21.66 -0.34
N GLY A 136 -3.54 -22.10 -1.50
CA GLY A 136 -3.19 -23.39 -2.10
C GLY A 136 -1.69 -23.54 -2.39
N LYS A 137 -1.02 -22.46 -2.79
CA LYS A 137 0.43 -22.38 -3.00
C LYS A 137 1.24 -22.29 -1.70
N LYS A 138 0.58 -22.18 -0.55
CA LYS A 138 1.20 -22.04 0.78
C LYS A 138 2.24 -20.92 0.83
N VAL A 139 1.85 -19.72 0.37
CA VAL A 139 2.74 -18.54 0.40
C VAL A 139 3.17 -18.22 1.83
N ALA A 140 4.32 -17.59 2.01
CA ALA A 140 4.87 -17.29 3.33
C ALA A 140 4.11 -16.14 4.01
N GLY A 141 3.52 -15.26 3.24
CA GLY A 141 2.75 -14.11 3.69
C GLY A 141 2.18 -13.35 2.50
N VAL A 142 1.31 -12.38 2.77
CA VAL A 142 0.60 -11.60 1.75
C VAL A 142 0.69 -10.12 2.06
N ILE A 143 0.93 -9.31 1.02
CA ILE A 143 0.72 -7.86 1.03
C ILE A 143 -0.60 -7.63 0.28
N TYR A 144 -1.55 -6.96 0.93
CA TYR A 144 -2.90 -6.81 0.41
C TYR A 144 -3.35 -5.34 0.43
N GLU A 145 -3.75 -4.81 -0.73
CA GLU A 145 -4.55 -3.59 -0.83
C GLU A 145 -6.02 -3.98 -0.72
N PRO A 146 -6.76 -3.55 0.32
CA PRO A 146 -8.17 -3.85 0.45
C PRO A 146 -9.01 -3.28 -0.70
N LEU A 147 -10.09 -3.98 -1.06
CA LEU A 147 -11.11 -3.44 -1.96
C LEU A 147 -11.64 -2.11 -1.40
N ALA A 148 -11.56 -1.05 -2.21
CA ALA A 148 -11.90 0.29 -1.78
C ALA A 148 -13.42 0.48 -1.58
N GLY A 149 -13.80 1.33 -0.60
CA GLY A 149 -15.17 1.73 -0.32
C GLY A 149 -15.79 1.05 0.90
N GLU A 150 -16.71 1.75 1.56
CA GLU A 150 -17.36 1.28 2.79
C GLU A 150 -18.16 -0.01 2.60
N GLY A 151 -18.76 -0.22 1.42
CA GLY A 151 -19.52 -1.43 1.10
C GLY A 151 -18.67 -2.71 1.01
N ASN A 152 -17.33 -2.61 1.11
CA ASN A 152 -16.42 -3.74 0.99
C ASN A 152 -15.83 -4.21 2.32
N VAL A 153 -16.23 -3.66 3.44
CA VAL A 153 -15.69 -4.03 4.77
C VAL A 153 -15.87 -5.52 5.02
N GLU A 154 -17.08 -6.04 4.85
CA GLU A 154 -17.40 -7.46 5.07
C GLU A 154 -16.66 -8.38 4.09
N ILE A 155 -16.54 -7.97 2.83
CA ILE A 155 -15.83 -8.73 1.79
C ILE A 155 -14.33 -8.80 2.11
N ASN A 156 -13.73 -7.68 2.48
CA ASN A 156 -12.33 -7.63 2.88
C ASN A 156 -12.09 -8.48 4.15
N ASP A 157 -12.98 -8.43 5.13
CA ASP A 157 -12.87 -9.25 6.36
C ASP A 157 -13.01 -10.76 6.04
N GLU A 158 -13.90 -11.14 5.13
CA GLU A 158 -14.00 -12.53 4.63
C GLU A 158 -12.68 -13.01 4.02
N ILE A 159 -12.10 -12.22 3.09
CA ILE A 159 -10.83 -12.55 2.42
C ILE A 159 -9.69 -12.68 3.42
N LEU A 160 -9.59 -11.75 4.35
CA LEU A 160 -8.57 -11.76 5.40
C LEU A 160 -8.74 -12.97 6.33
N SER A 161 -9.98 -13.32 6.67
CA SER A 161 -10.29 -14.51 7.46
C SER A 161 -9.90 -15.82 6.77
N MET A 162 -9.83 -15.88 5.43
CA MET A 162 -9.32 -17.05 4.70
C MET A 162 -7.81 -17.24 4.99
N PHE A 163 -7.03 -16.16 5.00
CA PHE A 163 -5.59 -16.20 5.33
C PHE A 163 -5.36 -16.53 6.81
N ASP A 164 -6.15 -15.95 7.73
CA ASP A 164 -6.06 -16.24 9.17
C ASP A 164 -6.25 -17.74 9.46
N ARG A 165 -7.31 -18.34 8.89
CA ARG A 165 -7.58 -19.79 9.03
C ARG A 165 -6.47 -20.65 8.46
N SER A 166 -5.69 -20.12 7.52
CA SER A 166 -4.58 -20.81 6.88
C SER A 166 -3.22 -20.52 7.56
N GLY A 167 -3.20 -19.69 8.59
CA GLY A 167 -1.99 -19.27 9.30
C GLY A 167 -1.03 -18.45 8.44
N ILE A 168 -1.53 -17.77 7.42
CA ILE A 168 -0.74 -16.93 6.50
C ILE A 168 -0.84 -15.48 6.96
N PRO A 169 0.26 -14.85 7.38
CA PRO A 169 0.26 -13.46 7.82
C PRO A 169 -0.01 -12.50 6.66
N VAL A 170 -0.77 -11.44 6.96
CA VAL A 170 -1.14 -10.39 6.01
C VAL A 170 -0.69 -9.03 6.53
N VAL A 171 -0.18 -8.19 5.64
CA VAL A 171 0.06 -6.76 5.86
C VAL A 171 -0.78 -5.98 4.85
N LEU A 172 -1.59 -5.05 5.35
CA LEU A 172 -2.41 -4.16 4.53
C LEU A 172 -1.59 -2.97 4.03
N ILE A 173 -1.91 -2.52 2.83
CA ILE A 173 -1.31 -1.32 2.24
C ILE A 173 -2.37 -0.36 1.72
N ASP A 174 -1.99 0.91 1.63
CA ASP A 174 -2.77 2.04 1.13
C ASP A 174 -4.02 2.35 1.95
N SER A 175 -4.90 1.40 2.20
CA SER A 175 -6.12 1.56 3.00
C SER A 175 -6.23 0.49 4.10
N ASP A 176 -6.77 0.88 5.26
CA ASP A 176 -7.31 -0.08 6.23
C ASP A 176 -8.69 -0.56 5.75
N ILE A 177 -9.18 -1.65 6.32
CA ILE A 177 -10.53 -2.17 6.02
C ILE A 177 -11.62 -1.42 6.79
N LEU A 178 -11.27 -0.76 7.90
CA LEU A 178 -12.22 -0.03 8.74
C LEU A 178 -12.17 1.48 8.49
N PRO A 179 -13.33 2.16 8.56
CA PRO A 179 -13.36 3.62 8.48
C PRO A 179 -12.73 4.26 9.73
N PHE A 180 -12.12 5.43 9.54
CA PHE A 180 -11.67 6.24 10.66
C PHE A 180 -12.85 6.63 11.57
N PRO A 181 -12.72 6.57 12.92
CA PRO A 181 -11.50 6.39 13.71
C PRO A 181 -11.15 4.94 14.07
N ASP A 182 -11.88 3.95 13.59
CA ASP A 182 -11.67 2.57 13.96
C ASP A 182 -10.34 2.04 13.44
N LEU A 183 -9.74 1.09 14.18
CA LEU A 183 -8.47 0.45 13.86
C LEU A 183 -8.69 -1.01 13.52
N GLY A 184 -8.10 -1.45 12.42
CA GLY A 184 -8.10 -2.85 12.01
C GLY A 184 -7.21 -3.74 12.87
N ARG A 185 -7.41 -5.06 12.74
CA ARG A 185 -6.63 -6.10 13.46
C ARG A 185 -5.39 -6.57 12.69
N TYR A 186 -5.03 -5.91 11.59
CA TYR A 186 -3.89 -6.24 10.76
C TYR A 186 -2.87 -5.11 10.76
N ASP A 187 -1.61 -5.45 10.52
CA ASP A 187 -0.59 -4.43 10.26
C ASP A 187 -0.99 -3.64 9.01
N PHE A 188 -0.94 -2.33 9.10
CA PHE A 188 -1.28 -1.41 8.03
C PHE A 188 -0.11 -0.48 7.71
N ILE A 189 0.24 -0.36 6.45
CA ILE A 189 1.27 0.55 5.96
C ILE A 189 0.67 1.45 4.88
N GLY A 190 0.63 2.75 5.14
CA GLY A 190 0.02 3.70 4.21
C GLY A 190 0.62 5.10 4.33
N VAL A 191 -0.14 6.06 3.85
CA VAL A 191 0.21 7.48 3.92
C VAL A 191 -0.55 8.13 5.08
N ASP A 192 0.04 9.14 5.71
CA ASP A 192 -0.66 10.00 6.65
C ASP A 192 -1.63 10.93 5.91
N ASP A 193 -2.80 10.39 5.58
CA ASP A 193 -3.84 11.10 4.82
C ASP A 193 -4.44 12.29 5.58
N LEU A 194 -4.48 12.23 6.92
CA LEU A 194 -4.94 13.34 7.73
C LEU A 194 -3.99 14.54 7.59
N SER A 195 -2.69 14.33 7.80
CA SER A 195 -1.68 15.37 7.63
C SER A 195 -1.57 15.84 6.17
N ALA A 196 -1.74 14.94 5.20
CA ALA A 196 -1.72 15.31 3.78
C ALA A 196 -2.89 16.22 3.42
N GLY A 197 -4.10 15.92 3.91
CA GLY A 197 -5.28 16.77 3.75
C GLY A 197 -5.10 18.14 4.41
N ALA A 198 -4.57 18.18 5.63
CA ALA A 198 -4.23 19.42 6.34
C ALA A 198 -3.18 20.25 5.58
N CYS A 199 -2.18 19.61 4.97
CA CYS A 199 -1.15 20.25 4.16
C CYS A 199 -1.74 20.93 2.91
N ILE A 200 -2.68 20.29 2.22
CA ILE A 200 -3.40 20.87 1.09
C ILE A 200 -4.19 22.11 1.54
N ALA A 201 -4.95 21.98 2.64
CA ALA A 201 -5.75 23.11 3.15
C ALA A 201 -4.87 24.30 3.54
N ARG A 202 -3.75 24.04 4.23
CA ARG A 202 -2.74 25.05 4.60
C ARG A 202 -2.20 25.77 3.37
N HIS A 203 -1.86 25.03 2.31
CA HIS A 203 -1.35 25.60 1.07
C HIS A 203 -2.40 26.51 0.40
N LEU A 204 -3.64 26.06 0.28
CA LEU A 204 -4.70 26.82 -0.34
C LEU A 204 -5.02 28.11 0.44
N VAL A 205 -5.05 28.05 1.78
CA VAL A 205 -5.22 29.24 2.63
C VAL A 205 -4.05 30.21 2.44
N SER A 206 -2.83 29.72 2.37
CA SER A 206 -1.63 30.54 2.11
C SER A 206 -1.67 31.16 0.70
N ALA A 207 -2.33 30.52 -0.28
CA ALA A 207 -2.61 31.06 -1.60
C ALA A 207 -3.80 32.03 -1.63
N GLY A 208 -4.39 32.35 -0.47
CA GLY A 208 -5.47 33.32 -0.30
C GLY A 208 -6.89 32.77 -0.43
N ALA A 209 -7.06 31.45 -0.44
CA ALA A 209 -8.39 30.85 -0.49
C ALA A 209 -9.15 31.04 0.84
N LYS A 210 -10.37 31.54 0.76
CA LYS A 210 -11.32 31.72 1.88
C LYS A 210 -12.56 30.84 1.74
N LYS A 211 -12.71 30.16 0.60
CA LYS A 211 -13.80 29.25 0.30
C LYS A 211 -13.27 28.06 -0.48
N ILE A 212 -13.22 26.90 0.17
CA ILE A 212 -12.64 25.67 -0.37
C ILE A 212 -13.74 24.61 -0.48
N HIS A 213 -13.95 24.11 -1.70
CA HIS A 213 -14.89 23.03 -1.95
C HIS A 213 -14.16 21.72 -2.23
N PHE A 214 -14.73 20.61 -1.77
CA PHE A 214 -14.22 19.27 -2.02
C PHE A 214 -15.03 18.62 -3.14
N LEU A 215 -14.36 18.07 -4.15
CA LEU A 215 -15.01 17.22 -5.13
C LEU A 215 -14.99 15.79 -4.60
N GLN A 216 -16.16 15.21 -4.35
CA GLN A 216 -16.33 13.85 -3.87
C GLN A 216 -17.06 13.03 -4.93
N PRO A 217 -16.42 12.02 -5.54
CA PRO A 217 -17.12 11.06 -6.40
C PRO A 217 -18.24 10.33 -5.66
N LEU A 218 -19.19 9.78 -6.40
CA LEU A 218 -20.31 9.01 -5.83
C LEU A 218 -19.79 7.80 -5.04
N GLU A 219 -18.77 7.13 -5.59
CA GLU A 219 -18.01 6.09 -4.88
C GLU A 219 -16.74 6.73 -4.31
N THR A 220 -16.71 6.92 -3.02
CA THR A 220 -15.54 7.49 -2.33
C THR A 220 -14.77 6.44 -1.57
N THR A 221 -13.47 6.66 -1.39
CA THR A 221 -12.58 5.78 -0.63
C THR A 221 -12.42 6.25 0.81
N LEU A 222 -12.15 5.34 1.74
CA LEU A 222 -11.86 5.65 3.13
C LEU A 222 -10.68 6.62 3.28
N ILE A 223 -9.66 6.47 2.42
CA ILE A 223 -8.49 7.35 2.41
C ILE A 223 -8.85 8.79 2.02
N TYR A 224 -9.75 8.99 1.05
CA TYR A 224 -10.19 10.33 0.68
C TYR A 224 -10.99 11.01 1.79
N GLN A 225 -11.81 10.25 2.50
CA GLN A 225 -12.52 10.77 3.68
C GLN A 225 -11.54 11.26 4.75
N LYS A 226 -10.47 10.50 5.04
CA LYS A 226 -9.40 10.93 5.96
C LYS A 226 -8.75 12.25 5.51
N ARG A 227 -8.49 12.43 4.20
CA ARG A 227 -7.95 13.69 3.65
C ARG A 227 -8.88 14.86 3.89
N ILE A 228 -10.19 14.67 3.67
CA ILE A 228 -11.21 15.71 3.94
C ILE A 228 -11.26 16.03 5.43
N VAL A 229 -11.24 15.03 6.31
CA VAL A 229 -11.22 15.24 7.76
C VAL A 229 -9.99 16.05 8.16
N GLY A 230 -8.81 15.67 7.69
CA GLY A 230 -7.56 16.41 7.96
C GLY A 230 -7.60 17.87 7.48
N ALA A 231 -8.10 18.09 6.25
CA ALA A 231 -8.25 19.42 5.70
C ALA A 231 -9.23 20.28 6.52
N ARG A 232 -10.41 19.75 6.85
CA ARG A 232 -11.42 20.44 7.66
C ARG A 232 -10.93 20.73 9.08
N THR A 233 -10.19 19.81 9.68
CA THR A 233 -9.60 20.01 11.00
C THR A 233 -8.62 21.17 10.97
N TYR A 234 -7.70 21.22 9.98
CA TYR A 234 -6.80 22.36 9.81
C TYR A 234 -7.57 23.69 9.66
N LEU A 235 -8.59 23.71 8.80
CA LEU A 235 -9.37 24.93 8.54
C LEU A 235 -10.10 25.42 9.80
N ARG A 236 -10.69 24.51 10.57
CA ARG A 236 -11.38 24.85 11.82
C ARG A 236 -10.45 25.45 12.85
N GLU A 237 -9.24 24.91 13.00
CA GLU A 237 -8.29 25.35 14.04
C GLU A 237 -7.51 26.61 13.63
N PHE A 238 -7.10 26.69 12.37
CA PHE A 238 -6.14 27.71 11.91
C PHE A 238 -6.72 28.71 10.89
N SER A 239 -7.94 28.51 10.37
CA SER A 239 -8.55 29.40 9.38
C SER A 239 -10.07 29.40 9.50
N ARG A 240 -10.58 29.75 10.69
CA ARG A 240 -12.02 29.66 11.05
C ARG A 240 -12.98 30.40 10.11
N ASN A 241 -12.50 31.39 9.37
CA ASN A 241 -13.30 32.14 8.39
C ASN A 241 -13.36 31.46 7.02
N CYS A 242 -12.63 30.34 6.81
CA CYS A 242 -12.67 29.60 5.56
C CYS A 242 -13.92 28.73 5.50
N LYS A 243 -14.77 28.98 4.49
CA LYS A 243 -16.01 28.21 4.26
C LYS A 243 -15.70 26.96 3.44
N THR A 244 -16.38 25.86 3.77
CA THR A 244 -16.21 24.60 3.04
C THR A 244 -17.54 24.00 2.62
N GLU A 245 -17.58 23.48 1.40
CA GLU A 245 -18.71 22.72 0.85
C GLU A 245 -18.19 21.47 0.13
N THR A 246 -19.07 20.52 -0.12
CA THR A 246 -18.75 19.31 -0.89
C THR A 246 -19.63 19.22 -2.12
N LEU A 247 -19.01 19.07 -3.28
CA LEU A 247 -19.66 18.70 -4.53
C LEU A 247 -19.60 17.17 -4.69
N THR A 248 -20.70 16.48 -4.43
CA THR A 248 -20.80 15.03 -4.66
C THR A 248 -21.31 14.79 -6.08
N ALA A 249 -20.41 14.45 -6.98
CA ALA A 249 -20.71 14.22 -8.40
C ALA A 249 -19.55 13.53 -9.13
N ALA A 250 -19.85 12.95 -10.29
CA ALA A 250 -18.81 12.58 -11.23
C ALA A 250 -18.02 13.82 -11.71
N PRO A 251 -16.68 13.72 -11.92
CA PRO A 251 -15.86 14.88 -12.30
C PRO A 251 -16.26 15.50 -13.65
N ALA A 252 -16.92 14.75 -14.52
CA ALA A 252 -17.39 15.21 -15.81
C ALA A 252 -18.83 15.80 -15.78
N ASP A 253 -19.53 15.72 -14.64
CA ASP A 253 -20.91 16.18 -14.51
C ASP A 253 -21.00 17.70 -14.43
N PHE A 254 -21.12 18.33 -15.60
CA PHE A 254 -21.29 19.79 -15.74
C PHE A 254 -22.58 20.30 -15.11
N ALA A 255 -23.67 19.53 -15.16
CA ALA A 255 -24.95 19.96 -14.61
C ALA A 255 -24.91 20.00 -13.07
N ALA A 256 -24.28 19.00 -12.43
CA ALA A 256 -24.04 18.98 -10.98
C ALA A 256 -23.16 20.17 -10.56
N LEU A 257 -22.05 20.41 -11.27
CA LEU A 257 -21.20 21.57 -11.01
C LEU A 257 -22.00 22.88 -11.09
N THR A 258 -22.82 23.03 -12.13
CA THR A 258 -23.62 24.26 -12.32
C THR A 258 -24.63 24.45 -11.19
N ARG A 259 -25.35 23.41 -10.77
CA ARG A 259 -26.26 23.45 -9.62
C ARG A 259 -25.51 23.80 -8.32
N HIS A 260 -24.35 23.22 -8.12
CA HIS A 260 -23.53 23.48 -6.95
C HIS A 260 -23.06 24.94 -6.88
N LEU A 261 -22.57 25.50 -8.00
CA LEU A 261 -22.13 26.88 -8.08
C LEU A 261 -23.32 27.88 -7.90
N LYS A 262 -24.51 27.55 -8.40
CA LYS A 262 -25.72 28.36 -8.15
C LYS A 262 -26.09 28.37 -6.67
N ARG A 263 -26.00 27.22 -6.00
CA ARG A 263 -26.43 27.11 -4.59
C ARG A 263 -25.41 27.73 -3.63
N PHE A 264 -24.14 27.45 -3.82
CA PHE A 264 -23.08 27.79 -2.88
C PHE A 264 -22.17 28.93 -3.35
N GLY A 265 -22.33 29.37 -4.60
CA GLY A 265 -21.46 30.36 -5.25
C GLY A 265 -20.07 29.75 -5.59
N ARG A 266 -19.31 30.53 -6.33
CA ARG A 266 -17.95 30.13 -6.75
C ARG A 266 -17.01 30.01 -5.55
N PRO A 267 -16.28 28.88 -5.39
CA PRO A 267 -15.21 28.79 -4.41
C PRO A 267 -13.91 29.44 -4.92
N ASP A 268 -12.97 29.66 -4.01
CA ASP A 268 -11.61 30.06 -4.34
C ASP A 268 -10.76 28.85 -4.75
N ALA A 269 -11.12 27.64 -4.28
CA ALA A 269 -10.42 26.41 -4.60
C ALA A 269 -11.32 25.18 -4.60
N PHE A 270 -10.97 24.19 -5.45
CA PHE A 270 -11.44 22.81 -5.38
C PHE A 270 -10.31 21.88 -4.99
N VAL A 271 -10.59 20.98 -4.05
CA VAL A 271 -9.73 19.84 -3.69
C VAL A 271 -10.31 18.58 -4.33
N CYS A 272 -9.55 17.94 -5.21
CA CYS A 272 -9.94 16.71 -5.88
C CYS A 272 -9.31 15.50 -5.19
N PRO A 273 -9.94 14.30 -5.25
CA PRO A 273 -9.47 13.10 -4.58
C PRO A 273 -8.13 12.57 -5.11
N ASN A 274 -7.90 12.71 -6.42
CA ASN A 274 -6.65 12.36 -7.08
C ASN A 274 -6.45 13.15 -8.38
N ASP A 275 -5.28 13.00 -9.00
CA ASP A 275 -4.89 13.74 -10.19
C ASP A 275 -5.69 13.36 -11.44
N ALA A 276 -6.07 12.09 -11.58
CA ALA A 276 -6.86 11.64 -12.73
C ALA A 276 -8.27 12.29 -12.72
N ILE A 277 -8.90 12.29 -11.54
CA ILE A 277 -10.19 12.97 -11.33
C ILE A 277 -10.04 14.48 -11.53
N ALA A 278 -8.97 15.08 -11.00
CA ALA A 278 -8.71 16.51 -11.17
C ALA A 278 -8.52 16.89 -12.63
N ALA A 279 -7.81 16.08 -13.42
CA ALA A 279 -7.61 16.32 -14.85
C ALA A 279 -8.93 16.34 -15.65
N VAL A 280 -9.87 15.44 -15.33
CA VAL A 280 -11.22 15.45 -15.90
C VAL A 280 -11.98 16.67 -15.43
N PHE A 281 -11.89 17.01 -14.15
CA PHE A 281 -12.61 18.14 -13.55
C PHE A 281 -12.12 19.49 -14.08
N LEU A 282 -10.83 19.65 -14.39
CA LEU A 282 -10.31 20.85 -15.07
C LEU A 282 -11.03 21.12 -16.39
N LYS A 283 -11.34 20.08 -17.19
CA LYS A 283 -12.12 20.22 -18.43
C LYS A 283 -13.56 20.68 -18.13
N THR A 284 -14.15 20.19 -17.05
CA THR A 284 -15.51 20.57 -16.62
C THR A 284 -15.57 22.02 -16.14
N LEU A 285 -14.55 22.47 -15.41
CA LEU A 285 -14.39 23.88 -15.03
C LEU A 285 -14.22 24.78 -16.26
N GLY A 286 -13.46 24.34 -17.26
CA GLY A 286 -13.31 25.06 -18.54
C GLY A 286 -14.65 25.24 -19.27
N LYS A 287 -15.52 24.21 -19.29
CA LYS A 287 -16.89 24.31 -19.82
C LYS A 287 -17.73 25.35 -19.04
N ALA A 288 -17.50 25.46 -17.73
CA ALA A 288 -18.13 26.48 -16.88
C ALA A 288 -17.49 27.86 -17.03
N ARG A 289 -16.55 28.05 -17.97
CA ARG A 289 -15.77 29.29 -18.19
C ARG A 289 -15.00 29.75 -16.95
N LEU A 290 -14.62 28.82 -16.07
CA LEU A 290 -13.77 29.10 -14.92
C LEU A 290 -12.30 28.81 -15.27
N LYS A 291 -11.48 29.85 -15.21
CA LYS A 291 -10.04 29.76 -15.49
C LYS A 291 -9.27 29.32 -14.24
N VAL A 292 -8.43 28.33 -14.39
CA VAL A 292 -7.52 27.86 -13.34
C VAL A 292 -6.12 28.36 -13.68
N PRO A 293 -5.41 29.02 -12.76
CA PRO A 293 -5.71 29.32 -11.36
C PRO A 293 -6.42 30.67 -11.12
N GLN A 294 -6.73 31.45 -12.17
CA GLN A 294 -7.18 32.86 -12.04
C GLN A 294 -8.50 32.98 -11.26
N ASP A 295 -9.51 32.19 -11.67
CA ASP A 295 -10.84 32.22 -11.06
C ASP A 295 -10.96 31.25 -9.90
N VAL A 296 -10.34 30.09 -9.98
CA VAL A 296 -10.40 29.01 -8.99
C VAL A 296 -9.10 28.21 -8.97
N LEU A 297 -8.61 27.89 -7.78
CA LEU A 297 -7.46 27.01 -7.58
C LEU A 297 -7.92 25.55 -7.63
N VAL A 298 -7.08 24.64 -8.09
CA VAL A 298 -7.37 23.20 -8.11
C VAL A 298 -6.18 22.41 -7.59
N THR A 299 -6.44 21.45 -6.71
CA THR A 299 -5.44 20.48 -6.27
C THR A 299 -5.88 19.05 -6.57
N GLY A 300 -4.90 18.21 -6.90
CA GLY A 300 -5.06 16.75 -6.99
C GLY A 300 -4.38 16.03 -5.83
N PHE A 301 -4.10 14.74 -6.04
CA PHE A 301 -3.37 13.87 -5.12
C PHE A 301 -2.76 12.69 -5.88
N ALA A 302 -1.60 12.20 -5.48
CA ALA A 302 -0.79 11.08 -5.92
C ALA A 302 0.44 11.44 -6.76
N ASP A 303 0.50 12.64 -7.36
CA ASP A 303 1.57 13.08 -8.26
C ASP A 303 1.76 12.13 -9.46
N LEU A 304 0.61 11.76 -10.07
CA LEU A 304 0.60 10.95 -11.28
C LEU A 304 1.16 11.74 -12.47
N LEU A 305 1.63 11.04 -13.49
CA LEU A 305 2.14 11.67 -14.72
C LEU A 305 1.17 12.70 -15.30
N VAL A 306 -0.13 12.41 -15.25
CA VAL A 306 -1.18 13.34 -15.74
C VAL A 306 -1.13 14.71 -15.07
N ALA A 307 -0.68 14.81 -13.81
CA ALA A 307 -0.57 16.09 -13.11
C ALA A 307 0.43 17.06 -13.77
N SER A 308 1.45 16.55 -14.44
CA SER A 308 2.43 17.33 -15.19
C SER A 308 2.01 17.60 -16.64
N LEU A 309 1.01 16.88 -17.15
CA LEU A 309 0.52 16.96 -18.53
C LEU A 309 -0.75 17.81 -18.70
N THR A 310 -1.42 18.20 -17.60
CA THR A 310 -2.56 19.10 -17.63
C THR A 310 -2.14 20.54 -17.94
N THR A 311 -3.08 21.34 -18.41
CA THR A 311 -2.93 22.78 -18.58
C THR A 311 -4.07 23.49 -17.83
N PRO A 312 -3.76 24.20 -16.72
CA PRO A 312 -2.44 24.34 -16.06
C PRO A 312 -1.94 23.03 -15.46
N THR A 313 -0.62 22.89 -15.24
CA THR A 313 -0.03 21.77 -14.50
C THR A 313 -0.53 21.74 -13.06
N LEU A 314 -0.82 20.54 -12.54
CA LEU A 314 -1.62 20.35 -11.35
C LEU A 314 -0.77 20.30 -10.06
N THR A 315 -1.06 21.20 -9.13
CA THR A 315 -0.58 21.08 -7.73
C THR A 315 -1.19 19.84 -7.10
N THR A 316 -0.34 19.03 -6.48
CA THR A 316 -0.71 17.70 -5.98
C THR A 316 0.11 17.31 -4.76
N VAL A 317 -0.15 16.14 -4.21
CA VAL A 317 0.62 15.55 -3.10
C VAL A 317 1.29 14.28 -3.59
N ARG A 318 2.62 14.23 -3.54
CA ARG A 318 3.42 13.05 -3.88
C ARG A 318 3.44 12.08 -2.71
N GLN A 319 2.97 10.87 -2.95
CA GLN A 319 3.01 9.79 -1.99
C GLN A 319 4.34 9.01 -2.11
N PRO A 320 4.94 8.55 -1.00
CA PRO A 320 6.14 7.74 -1.00
C PRO A 320 5.82 6.26 -1.28
N ILE A 321 5.10 5.98 -2.38
CA ILE A 321 4.52 4.67 -2.64
C ILE A 321 5.56 3.54 -2.74
N LYS A 322 6.76 3.85 -3.24
CA LYS A 322 7.89 2.93 -3.24
C LYS A 322 8.29 2.52 -1.81
N ASP A 323 8.34 3.50 -0.89
CA ASP A 323 8.69 3.25 0.50
C ASP A 323 7.56 2.54 1.26
N VAL A 324 6.28 2.77 0.90
CA VAL A 324 5.15 1.99 1.41
C VAL A 324 5.37 0.51 1.13
N GLY A 325 5.70 0.12 -0.10
CA GLY A 325 5.99 -1.27 -0.45
C GLY A 325 7.18 -1.84 0.32
N ARG A 326 8.25 -1.04 0.48
CA ARG A 326 9.44 -1.46 1.23
C ARG A 326 9.13 -1.72 2.71
N VAL A 327 8.42 -0.80 3.35
CA VAL A 327 8.05 -0.92 4.78
C VAL A 327 7.07 -2.07 4.98
N ALA A 328 6.10 -2.23 4.07
CA ALA A 328 5.15 -3.34 4.11
C ALA A 328 5.85 -4.71 4.01
N PHE A 329 6.82 -4.85 3.10
CA PHE A 329 7.59 -6.08 2.97
C PHE A 329 8.43 -6.37 4.22
N LEU A 330 9.12 -5.38 4.78
CA LEU A 330 9.90 -5.56 6.00
C LEU A 330 8.99 -5.95 7.18
N ARG A 331 7.84 -5.29 7.32
CA ARG A 331 6.86 -5.63 8.36
C ARG A 331 6.31 -7.03 8.18
N LEU A 332 6.07 -7.46 6.94
CA LEU A 332 5.64 -8.82 6.65
C LEU A 332 6.70 -9.85 7.04
N LEU A 333 7.98 -9.59 6.80
CA LEU A 333 9.07 -10.46 7.26
C LEU A 333 9.11 -10.57 8.78
N ASP A 334 8.94 -9.46 9.50
CA ASP A 334 8.85 -9.47 10.97
C ASP A 334 7.68 -10.34 11.44
N ARG A 335 6.50 -10.19 10.82
CA ARG A 335 5.31 -10.98 11.14
C ARG A 335 5.45 -12.46 10.80
N ILE A 336 6.17 -12.81 9.73
CA ILE A 336 6.50 -14.20 9.39
C ILE A 336 7.44 -14.81 10.45
N ALA A 337 8.38 -14.02 10.95
CA ALA A 337 9.35 -14.48 11.95
C ALA A 337 8.71 -14.61 13.34
N ASP A 338 7.84 -13.67 13.70
CA ASP A 338 7.12 -13.66 14.98
C ASP A 338 5.65 -13.25 14.78
N PRO A 339 4.73 -14.22 14.67
CA PRO A 339 3.30 -13.95 14.54
C PRO A 339 2.66 -13.25 15.74
N ALA A 340 3.32 -13.26 16.92
CA ALA A 340 2.79 -12.67 18.14
C ALA A 340 3.10 -11.17 18.30
N LEU A 341 3.85 -10.57 17.37
CA LEU A 341 4.13 -9.13 17.40
C LEU A 341 2.84 -8.30 17.51
N PRO A 342 2.84 -7.19 18.25
CA PRO A 342 1.69 -6.30 18.28
C PRO A 342 1.36 -5.78 16.87
N VAL A 343 0.07 -5.63 16.60
CA VAL A 343 -0.43 -4.99 15.37
C VAL A 343 -0.05 -3.52 15.39
N CYS A 344 0.40 -3.00 14.26
CA CYS A 344 0.77 -1.60 14.14
C CYS A 344 0.29 -0.97 12.83
N SER A 345 0.05 0.34 12.88
CA SER A 345 -0.20 1.17 11.70
C SER A 345 0.99 2.10 11.50
N ILE A 346 1.61 2.04 10.31
CA ILE A 346 2.74 2.90 9.94
C ILE A 346 2.29 3.85 8.83
N ALA A 347 2.26 5.15 9.16
CA ALA A 347 1.86 6.19 8.24
C ALA A 347 3.08 6.98 7.75
N LEU A 348 3.33 6.97 6.43
CA LEU A 348 4.44 7.67 5.81
C LEU A 348 4.03 9.08 5.38
N HIS A 349 4.95 10.04 5.52
CA HIS A 349 4.68 11.42 5.14
C HIS A 349 4.70 11.62 3.62
N ALA A 350 3.64 12.23 3.11
CA ALA A 350 3.56 12.68 1.73
C ALA A 350 4.11 14.11 1.56
N LYS A 351 4.46 14.51 0.32
CA LYS A 351 5.04 15.80 0.01
C LYS A 351 4.15 16.60 -0.94
N LEU A 352 3.82 17.83 -0.59
CA LEU A 352 3.13 18.75 -1.50
C LEU A 352 4.07 19.13 -2.66
N VAL A 353 3.53 19.07 -3.88
CA VAL A 353 4.19 19.49 -5.13
C VAL A 353 3.38 20.63 -5.71
N VAL A 354 3.85 21.84 -5.54
CA VAL A 354 3.18 23.06 -6.01
C VAL A 354 3.47 23.25 -7.49
N ARG A 355 2.37 23.47 -8.28
CA ARG A 355 2.42 23.73 -9.72
C ARG A 355 1.45 24.88 -10.07
N GLU A 356 1.27 25.11 -11.38
CA GLU A 356 0.52 26.26 -11.93
C GLU A 356 -0.92 26.35 -11.44
N SER A 357 -1.61 25.24 -11.18
CA SER A 357 -3.04 25.22 -10.82
C SER A 357 -3.37 25.90 -9.49
N THR A 358 -2.37 26.27 -8.70
CA THR A 358 -2.54 27.04 -7.46
C THR A 358 -1.64 28.28 -7.38
N VAL A 359 -0.88 28.57 -8.44
CA VAL A 359 0.02 29.74 -8.49
C VAL A 359 -0.62 30.82 -9.39
N ARG A 360 -1.20 31.84 -8.78
CA ARG A 360 -1.69 33.01 -9.51
C ARG A 360 -0.52 33.89 -9.90
N THR A 361 -0.18 33.97 -11.16
CA THR A 361 0.76 34.99 -11.66
C THR A 361 0.14 36.34 -11.36
N ARG A 362 0.80 37.18 -10.58
CA ARG A 362 0.43 38.58 -10.49
C ARG A 362 0.68 39.18 -11.88
N VAL A 363 -0.39 39.35 -12.65
CA VAL A 363 -0.33 40.25 -13.80
C VAL A 363 0.02 41.63 -13.22
N GLY A 364 1.23 42.08 -13.44
CA GLY A 364 1.63 43.42 -13.06
C GLY A 364 0.59 44.39 -13.63
N ARG A 365 -0.05 45.14 -12.79
CA ARG A 365 -0.73 46.39 -13.21
C ARG A 365 0.43 47.30 -13.63
N ASN A 366 0.85 47.18 -14.87
CA ASN A 366 1.52 48.31 -15.50
C ASN A 366 0.45 49.36 -15.68
N GLY A 367 0.65 50.45 -14.94
CA GLY A 367 -0.19 51.61 -14.90
C GLY A 367 -0.19 52.44 -16.20
#